data_fd065dec99c2e6680a6923b2bf533214
#
_entry.id   fd065dec99c2e6680a6923b2bf533214
#
_cell.length_a   1.000
_cell.length_b   1.000
_cell.length_c   1.000
_cell.angle_alpha   90.00
_cell.angle_beta   90.00
_cell.angle_gamma   90.00
#
_symmetry.space_group_name_H-M   'P 1'
#
loop_
_entity.id
_entity.type
_entity.pdbx_description
1 polymer ?
#
loop_
_entity_poly.entity_id
_entity_poly.type
_entity_poly.pdbx_seq_one_letter_code
_entity_poly.pdbx_strand_id
1 'polypeptide(L)'
;MKKVLVTTGGTDRLNVAGNLLRKLLNDEVCCRLEYHVIVGCFNENKDNLFEIQKEHANVHLHEIVTNMSEWMRYCDMAITAAGTTTYELCACGIPSICLEIADNQEGAIRWEEEGYMRYAGNAYRDMKTCLENCRRFLFLYKNAYEERKAWSQRMQSLIDGYGARRIAEYIMHQTEG
;
A
#
# COMPACT_ATOMS: atom_id res chain seq x y z
N MET A 1 -10.10 -10.53 7.96
CA MET A 1 -8.90 -9.69 7.87
C MET A 1 -8.45 -9.30 9.25
N LYS A 2 -7.13 -9.40 9.50
CA LYS A 2 -6.52 -9.03 10.80
C LYS A 2 -5.32 -8.09 10.63
N LYS A 3 -4.52 -8.29 9.58
CA LYS A 3 -3.23 -7.62 9.37
C LYS A 3 -3.28 -6.69 8.17
N VAL A 4 -2.81 -5.46 8.37
CA VAL A 4 -2.74 -4.41 7.34
C VAL A 4 -1.30 -3.94 7.18
N LEU A 5 -0.79 -4.04 5.96
CA LEU A 5 0.49 -3.46 5.59
C LEU A 5 0.29 -1.97 5.29
N VAL A 6 1.15 -1.11 5.81
CA VAL A 6 1.17 0.32 5.49
C VAL A 6 2.55 0.67 4.92
N THR A 7 2.59 1.22 3.71
CA THR A 7 3.83 1.67 3.07
C THR A 7 3.61 2.97 2.30
N THR A 8 4.27 4.02 2.73
CA THR A 8 4.16 5.39 2.18
C THR A 8 5.42 5.81 1.41
N GLY A 9 6.26 4.81 1.03
CA GLY A 9 7.48 5.06 0.30
C GLY A 9 8.66 5.52 1.19
N GLY A 10 9.67 6.11 0.57
CA GLY A 10 10.95 6.38 1.23
C GLY A 10 10.95 7.54 2.22
N THR A 11 10.20 8.60 1.97
CA THR A 11 10.31 9.87 2.71
C THR A 11 9.10 10.22 3.58
N ASP A 12 7.88 9.91 3.12
CA ASP A 12 6.62 10.27 3.78
C ASP A 12 6.55 11.71 4.33
N ARG A 13 6.92 12.69 3.51
CA ARG A 13 7.01 14.11 3.91
C ARG A 13 5.72 14.68 4.49
N LEU A 14 4.57 14.16 4.06
CA LEU A 14 3.26 14.59 4.54
C LEU A 14 2.84 13.90 5.84
N ASN A 15 3.68 13.02 6.40
CA ASN A 15 3.33 12.17 7.55
C ASN A 15 2.02 11.40 7.35
N VAL A 16 1.85 10.83 6.16
CA VAL A 16 0.63 10.11 5.80
C VAL A 16 0.46 8.87 6.68
N ALA A 17 1.53 8.11 6.91
CA ALA A 17 1.49 6.92 7.76
C ALA A 17 1.05 7.26 9.20
N GLY A 18 1.64 8.30 9.81
CA GLY A 18 1.30 8.73 11.17
C GLY A 18 -0.14 9.22 11.27
N ASN A 19 -0.58 10.07 10.34
CA ASN A 19 -1.95 10.59 10.30
C ASN A 19 -2.98 9.46 10.04
N LEU A 20 -2.65 8.51 9.18
CA LEU A 20 -3.47 7.34 8.88
C LEU A 20 -3.63 6.46 10.13
N LEU A 21 -2.54 6.11 10.80
CA LEU A 21 -2.58 5.31 12.02
C LEU A 21 -3.42 5.98 13.09
N ARG A 22 -3.22 7.27 13.37
CA ARG A 22 -4.05 8.00 14.35
C ARG A 22 -5.53 7.96 14.00
N LYS A 23 -5.88 8.10 12.71
CA LYS A 23 -7.27 7.99 12.23
C LYS A 23 -7.84 6.59 12.46
N LEU A 24 -7.08 5.53 12.11
CA LEU A 24 -7.54 4.16 12.19
C LEU A 24 -7.60 3.63 13.64
N LEU A 25 -6.66 4.02 14.48
CA LEU A 25 -6.60 3.63 15.89
C LEU A 25 -7.70 4.28 16.74
N ASN A 26 -8.23 5.42 16.30
CA ASN A 26 -9.38 6.07 16.91
C ASN A 26 -10.75 5.56 16.40
N ASP A 27 -10.77 4.62 15.43
CA ASP A 27 -12.01 4.01 14.93
C ASP A 27 -12.32 2.71 15.69
N GLU A 28 -13.57 2.50 16.13
CA GLU A 28 -13.98 1.36 16.96
C GLU A 28 -13.74 -0.02 16.32
N VAL A 29 -13.67 -0.07 14.98
CA VAL A 29 -13.49 -1.31 14.21
C VAL A 29 -12.04 -1.47 13.77
N CYS A 30 -11.44 -0.41 13.22
CA CYS A 30 -10.09 -0.44 12.70
C CYS A 30 -9.03 -0.53 13.81
N CYS A 31 -9.30 0.00 15.03
CA CYS A 31 -8.38 -0.11 16.16
C CYS A 31 -8.05 -1.56 16.57
N ARG A 32 -8.85 -2.54 16.13
CA ARG A 32 -8.65 -3.98 16.42
C ARG A 32 -7.80 -4.69 15.38
N LEU A 33 -7.36 -4.00 14.33
CA LEU A 33 -6.48 -4.53 13.31
C LEU A 33 -5.03 -4.39 13.76
N GLU A 34 -4.17 -5.27 13.25
CA GLU A 34 -2.72 -5.22 13.44
C GLU A 34 -2.10 -4.51 12.24
N TYR A 35 -1.28 -3.52 12.50
CA TYR A 35 -0.67 -2.66 11.48
C TYR A 35 0.83 -2.93 11.39
N HIS A 36 1.30 -3.35 10.22
CA HIS A 36 2.70 -3.51 9.88
C HIS A 36 3.13 -2.35 8.98
N VAL A 37 3.91 -1.43 9.52
CA VAL A 37 4.32 -0.20 8.83
C VAL A 37 5.74 -0.31 8.35
N ILE A 38 5.93 -0.22 7.04
CA ILE A 38 7.28 -0.14 6.47
C ILE A 38 7.75 1.30 6.54
N VAL A 39 8.77 1.52 7.35
CA VAL A 39 9.36 2.85 7.56
C VAL A 39 10.49 3.05 6.58
N GLY A 40 10.32 3.96 5.63
CA GLY A 40 11.35 4.30 4.65
C GLY A 40 12.61 4.87 5.32
N CYS A 41 13.78 4.60 4.73
CA CYS A 41 15.07 5.03 5.30
C CYS A 41 15.22 6.56 5.44
N PHE A 42 14.53 7.32 4.58
CA PHE A 42 14.52 8.80 4.59
C PHE A 42 13.23 9.39 5.17
N ASN A 43 12.43 8.59 5.90
CA ASN A 43 11.21 9.08 6.53
C ASN A 43 11.54 10.12 7.60
N GLU A 44 11.08 11.35 7.42
CA GLU A 44 11.31 12.49 8.31
C GLU A 44 10.43 12.46 9.57
N ASN A 45 9.43 11.56 9.61
CA ASN A 45 8.42 11.47 10.67
C ASN A 45 8.57 10.20 11.53
N LYS A 46 9.76 9.60 11.57
CA LYS A 46 10.00 8.34 12.31
C LYS A 46 9.66 8.45 13.78
N ASP A 47 10.06 9.53 14.44
CA ASP A 47 9.82 9.74 15.87
C ASP A 47 8.32 9.69 16.19
N ASN A 48 7.48 10.30 15.34
CA ASN A 48 6.04 10.25 15.46
C ASN A 48 5.48 8.82 15.36
N LEU A 49 6.03 8.02 14.43
CA LEU A 49 5.63 6.61 14.28
C LEU A 49 6.06 5.78 15.49
N PHE A 50 7.26 5.99 16.03
CA PHE A 50 7.73 5.31 17.24
C PHE A 50 6.89 5.65 18.47
N GLU A 51 6.42 6.89 18.62
CA GLU A 51 5.49 7.25 19.69
C GLU A 51 4.18 6.49 19.56
N ILE A 52 3.58 6.44 18.35
CA ILE A 52 2.36 5.67 18.10
C ILE A 52 2.56 4.19 18.45
N GLN A 53 3.69 3.59 18.05
CA GLN A 53 3.98 2.19 18.40
C GLN A 53 4.09 1.95 19.92
N LYS A 54 4.65 2.90 20.68
CA LYS A 54 4.71 2.78 22.15
C LYS A 54 3.34 2.80 22.80
N GLU A 55 2.41 3.57 22.25
CA GLU A 55 1.05 3.71 22.78
C GLU A 55 0.12 2.56 22.35
N HIS A 56 0.43 1.88 21.23
CA HIS A 56 -0.45 0.91 20.59
C HIS A 56 0.28 -0.41 20.26
N ALA A 57 0.04 -1.45 21.08
CA ALA A 57 0.70 -2.75 20.94
C ALA A 57 0.40 -3.49 19.61
N ASN A 58 -0.63 -3.07 18.87
CA ASN A 58 -1.00 -3.61 17.56
C ASN A 58 -0.38 -2.85 16.38
N VAL A 59 0.56 -1.94 16.63
CA VAL A 59 1.34 -1.24 15.61
C VAL A 59 2.78 -1.74 15.64
N HIS A 60 3.27 -2.23 14.52
CA HIS A 60 4.61 -2.78 14.35
C HIS A 60 5.36 -2.03 13.25
N LEU A 61 6.46 -1.38 13.61
CA LEU A 61 7.31 -0.66 12.65
C LEU A 61 8.43 -1.56 12.16
N HIS A 62 8.70 -1.52 10.87
CA HIS A 62 9.74 -2.30 10.20
C HIS A 62 10.67 -1.36 9.43
N GLU A 63 11.90 -1.21 9.92
CA GLU A 63 12.97 -0.50 9.25
C GLU A 63 13.90 -1.49 8.54
N ILE A 64 14.61 -1.02 7.53
CA ILE A 64 15.62 -1.80 6.79
C ILE A 64 15.07 -3.15 6.28
N VAL A 65 13.88 -3.09 5.65
CA VAL A 65 13.25 -4.26 5.07
C VAL A 65 13.96 -4.64 3.76
N THR A 66 14.58 -5.82 3.73
CA THR A 66 15.29 -6.35 2.55
C THR A 66 14.39 -7.22 1.66
N ASN A 67 13.30 -7.77 2.21
CA ASN A 67 12.36 -8.62 1.48
C ASN A 67 10.92 -8.14 1.67
N MET A 68 10.49 -7.18 0.85
CA MET A 68 9.12 -6.64 0.87
C MET A 68 8.06 -7.71 0.61
N SER A 69 8.35 -8.69 -0.23
CA SER A 69 7.37 -9.72 -0.61
C SER A 69 6.95 -10.62 0.56
N GLU A 70 7.77 -10.76 1.59
CA GLU A 70 7.38 -11.49 2.81
C GLU A 70 6.28 -10.73 3.57
N TRP A 71 6.43 -9.43 3.77
CA TRP A 71 5.45 -8.59 4.41
C TRP A 71 4.15 -8.48 3.61
N MET A 72 4.27 -8.38 2.27
CA MET A 72 3.12 -8.36 1.38
C MET A 72 2.30 -9.65 1.45
N ARG A 73 2.96 -10.81 1.61
CA ARG A 73 2.26 -12.10 1.77
C ARG A 73 1.80 -12.37 3.21
N TYR A 74 2.40 -11.72 4.19
CA TYR A 74 2.05 -11.88 5.59
C TYR A 74 0.78 -11.11 5.99
N CYS A 75 0.48 -10.02 5.29
CA CYS A 75 -0.66 -9.18 5.57
C CYS A 75 -1.88 -9.53 4.70
N ASP A 76 -3.07 -9.21 5.18
CA ASP A 76 -4.34 -9.50 4.49
C ASP A 76 -4.74 -8.41 3.49
N MET A 77 -4.31 -7.19 3.72
CA MET A 77 -4.51 -6.00 2.86
C MET A 77 -3.35 -5.03 3.00
N ALA A 78 -3.20 -4.14 2.03
CA ALA A 78 -2.23 -3.06 2.10
C ALA A 78 -2.89 -1.68 1.92
N ILE A 79 -2.27 -0.65 2.53
CA ILE A 79 -2.47 0.76 2.22
C ILE A 79 -1.12 1.29 1.76
N THR A 80 -1.07 1.84 0.55
CA THR A 80 0.20 2.20 -0.10
C THR A 80 0.15 3.55 -0.80
N ALA A 81 1.30 4.23 -0.83
CA ALA A 81 1.50 5.29 -1.81
C ALA A 81 1.43 4.73 -3.24
N ALA A 82 0.89 5.50 -4.17
CA ALA A 82 0.71 5.10 -5.57
C ALA A 82 2.02 5.19 -6.39
N GLY A 83 3.09 4.64 -5.85
CA GLY A 83 4.40 4.51 -6.50
C GLY A 83 4.62 3.13 -7.14
N THR A 84 5.88 2.80 -7.44
CA THR A 84 6.26 1.51 -8.05
C THR A 84 5.93 0.29 -7.22
N THR A 85 5.81 0.43 -5.89
CA THR A 85 5.38 -0.64 -4.97
C THR A 85 3.99 -1.21 -5.31
N THR A 86 3.14 -0.45 -6.01
CA THR A 86 1.84 -0.95 -6.48
C THR A 86 1.97 -2.18 -7.39
N TYR A 87 2.99 -2.23 -8.24
CA TYR A 87 3.26 -3.40 -9.10
C TYR A 87 3.73 -4.62 -8.28
N GLU A 88 4.53 -4.41 -7.24
CA GLU A 88 4.97 -5.48 -6.33
C GLU A 88 3.78 -6.05 -5.54
N LEU A 89 2.88 -5.18 -5.07
CA LEU A 89 1.63 -5.58 -4.41
C LEU A 89 0.73 -6.39 -5.36
N CYS A 90 0.65 -6.00 -6.64
CA CYS A 90 -0.07 -6.78 -7.65
C CYS A 90 0.57 -8.16 -7.85
N ALA A 91 1.89 -8.24 -8.00
CA ALA A 91 2.61 -9.51 -8.15
C ALA A 91 2.39 -10.45 -6.94
N CYS A 92 2.34 -9.89 -5.72
CA CYS A 92 2.06 -10.65 -4.51
C CYS A 92 0.56 -10.94 -4.31
N GLY A 93 -0.34 -10.28 -5.05
CA GLY A 93 -1.78 -10.46 -4.96
C GLY A 93 -2.38 -9.99 -3.64
N ILE A 94 -1.81 -8.98 -3.00
CA ILE A 94 -2.37 -8.43 -1.77
C ILE A 94 -3.38 -7.32 -2.09
N PRO A 95 -4.68 -7.46 -1.74
CA PRO A 95 -5.68 -6.43 -1.96
C PRO A 95 -5.25 -5.10 -1.36
N SER A 96 -5.21 -4.05 -2.18
CA SER A 96 -4.55 -2.81 -1.79
C SER A 96 -5.41 -1.57 -2.00
N ILE A 97 -5.28 -0.64 -1.07
CA ILE A 97 -5.79 0.73 -1.15
C ILE A 97 -4.61 1.62 -1.50
N CYS A 98 -4.66 2.33 -2.62
CA CYS A 98 -3.62 3.27 -3.01
C CYS A 98 -4.08 4.73 -2.83
N LEU A 99 -3.10 5.60 -2.58
CA LEU A 99 -3.31 7.02 -2.44
C LEU A 99 -2.12 7.80 -3.04
N GLU A 100 -2.39 8.94 -3.62
CA GLU A 100 -1.37 9.86 -4.10
C GLU A 100 -0.81 10.69 -2.94
N ILE A 101 0.52 10.73 -2.82
CA ILE A 101 1.23 11.50 -1.79
C ILE A 101 2.27 12.44 -2.39
N ALA A 102 2.44 12.42 -3.70
CA ALA A 102 3.38 13.24 -4.44
C ALA A 102 2.89 13.49 -5.87
N ASP A 103 3.37 14.57 -6.48
CA ASP A 103 2.94 15.02 -7.82
C ASP A 103 3.22 14.01 -8.92
N ASN A 104 4.30 13.24 -8.81
CA ASN A 104 4.67 12.21 -9.79
C ASN A 104 3.81 10.94 -9.71
N GLN A 105 2.79 10.92 -8.88
CA GLN A 105 1.83 9.80 -8.72
C GLN A 105 0.47 10.12 -9.36
N GLU A 106 0.34 11.23 -10.07
CA GLU A 106 -0.89 11.59 -10.75
C GLU A 106 -1.38 10.50 -11.70
N GLY A 107 -2.69 10.28 -11.69
CA GLY A 107 -3.34 9.21 -12.47
C GLY A 107 -3.48 7.87 -11.75
N ALA A 108 -3.18 7.81 -10.45
CA ALA A 108 -3.37 6.60 -9.64
C ALA A 108 -4.83 6.12 -9.57
N ILE A 109 -5.80 6.97 -9.91
CA ILE A 109 -7.21 6.59 -10.04
C ILE A 109 -7.42 5.46 -11.06
N ARG A 110 -6.55 5.33 -12.06
CA ARG A 110 -6.58 4.22 -13.04
C ARG A 110 -6.53 2.84 -12.39
N TRP A 111 -5.84 2.71 -11.26
CA TRP A 111 -5.82 1.44 -10.52
C TRP A 111 -7.22 0.99 -10.09
N GLU A 112 -8.10 1.94 -9.75
CA GLU A 112 -9.50 1.65 -9.42
C GLU A 112 -10.35 1.47 -10.67
N GLU A 113 -10.19 2.30 -11.69
CA GLU A 113 -10.92 2.20 -12.96
C GLU A 113 -10.69 0.85 -13.64
N GLU A 114 -9.46 0.35 -13.60
CA GLU A 114 -9.09 -0.97 -14.12
C GLU A 114 -9.41 -2.12 -13.14
N GLY A 115 -9.83 -1.79 -11.92
CA GLY A 115 -10.27 -2.75 -10.91
C GLY A 115 -9.14 -3.49 -10.17
N TYR A 116 -7.91 -2.98 -10.19
CA TYR A 116 -6.78 -3.59 -9.52
C TYR A 116 -6.59 -3.14 -8.08
N MET A 117 -6.90 -1.87 -7.76
CA MET A 117 -6.80 -1.34 -6.40
C MET A 117 -7.98 -0.43 -6.08
N ARG A 118 -8.16 -0.07 -4.80
CA ARG A 118 -9.06 1.01 -4.40
C ARG A 118 -8.28 2.30 -4.30
N TYR A 119 -8.78 3.35 -4.91
CA TYR A 119 -8.17 4.66 -4.86
C TYR A 119 -8.77 5.50 -3.73
N ALA A 120 -7.96 5.84 -2.74
CA ALA A 120 -8.41 6.62 -1.60
C ALA A 120 -8.43 8.14 -1.85
N GLY A 121 -7.73 8.60 -2.87
CA GLY A 121 -7.64 10.02 -3.21
C GLY A 121 -6.21 10.54 -3.17
N ASN A 122 -6.10 11.86 -3.32
CA ASN A 122 -4.84 12.58 -3.30
C ASN A 122 -4.62 13.24 -1.92
N ALA A 123 -3.72 12.67 -1.12
CA ALA A 123 -3.43 13.15 0.23
C ALA A 123 -2.71 14.51 0.22
N TYR A 124 -2.04 14.86 -0.86
CA TYR A 124 -1.40 16.14 -1.04
C TYR A 124 -2.43 17.30 -1.19
N ARG A 125 -3.59 17.01 -1.80
CA ARG A 125 -4.67 17.96 -1.99
C ARG A 125 -5.70 17.96 -0.85
N ASP A 126 -6.09 16.77 -0.42
CA ASP A 126 -7.10 16.59 0.65
C ASP A 126 -6.79 15.34 1.49
N MET A 127 -5.89 15.51 2.43
CA MET A 127 -5.49 14.48 3.39
C MET A 127 -6.69 13.90 4.14
N LYS A 128 -7.59 14.77 4.62
CA LYS A 128 -8.73 14.36 5.46
C LYS A 128 -9.65 13.40 4.74
N THR A 129 -10.06 13.72 3.53
CA THR A 129 -10.93 12.85 2.71
C THR A 129 -10.20 11.56 2.33
N CYS A 130 -8.91 11.64 2.01
CA CYS A 130 -8.10 10.48 1.66
C CYS A 130 -8.03 9.47 2.83
N LEU A 131 -7.75 9.92 4.04
CA LEU A 131 -7.71 9.07 5.24
C LEU A 131 -9.09 8.49 5.58
N GLU A 132 -10.17 9.24 5.39
CA GLU A 132 -11.53 8.74 5.59
C GLU A 132 -11.88 7.65 4.57
N ASN A 133 -11.48 7.80 3.32
CA ASN A 133 -11.65 6.77 2.30
C ASN A 133 -10.86 5.49 2.66
N CYS A 134 -9.61 5.60 3.13
CA CYS A 134 -8.85 4.44 3.62
C CYS A 134 -9.61 3.71 4.75
N ARG A 135 -10.10 4.43 5.75
CA ARG A 135 -10.91 3.87 6.84
C ARG A 135 -12.15 3.16 6.31
N ARG A 136 -12.90 3.81 5.41
CA ARG A 136 -14.11 3.26 4.80
C ARG A 136 -13.83 1.97 4.04
N PHE A 137 -12.78 1.92 3.24
CA PHE A 137 -12.41 0.72 2.49
C PHE A 137 -12.00 -0.43 3.43
N LEU A 138 -11.20 -0.16 4.46
CA LEU A 138 -10.87 -1.19 5.46
C LEU A 138 -12.13 -1.75 6.12
N PHE A 139 -13.06 -0.89 6.51
CA PHE A 139 -14.34 -1.31 7.10
C PHE A 139 -15.14 -2.21 6.14
N LEU A 140 -15.28 -1.82 4.88
CA LEU A 140 -16.02 -2.57 3.86
C LEU A 140 -15.42 -3.95 3.62
N TYR A 141 -14.09 -4.01 3.48
CA TYR A 141 -13.42 -5.25 3.08
C TYR A 141 -12.98 -6.13 4.25
N LYS A 142 -13.10 -5.68 5.50
CA LYS A 142 -12.68 -6.44 6.68
C LYS A 142 -13.24 -7.87 6.70
N ASN A 143 -14.51 -8.04 6.43
CA ASN A 143 -15.20 -9.33 6.46
C ASN A 143 -15.49 -9.92 5.07
N ALA A 144 -15.21 -9.21 4.00
CA ALA A 144 -15.48 -9.58 2.62
C ALA A 144 -14.38 -10.50 2.04
N TYR A 145 -14.25 -11.73 2.57
CA TYR A 145 -13.15 -12.64 2.21
C TYR A 145 -13.18 -13.02 0.72
N GLU A 146 -14.34 -13.40 0.18
CA GLU A 146 -14.46 -13.83 -1.23
C GLU A 146 -14.16 -12.67 -2.19
N GLU A 147 -14.59 -11.47 -1.85
CA GLU A 147 -14.27 -10.27 -2.66
C GLU A 147 -12.77 -9.99 -2.65
N ARG A 148 -12.11 -10.06 -1.48
CA ARG A 148 -10.65 -9.90 -1.40
C ARG A 148 -9.90 -10.99 -2.16
N LYS A 149 -10.38 -12.23 -2.13
CA LYS A 149 -9.80 -13.35 -2.88
C LYS A 149 -9.89 -13.13 -4.39
N ALA A 150 -11.06 -12.75 -4.90
CA ALA A 150 -11.25 -12.43 -6.30
C ALA A 150 -10.39 -11.22 -6.73
N TRP A 151 -10.28 -10.24 -5.88
CA TRP A 151 -9.43 -9.06 -6.06
C TRP A 151 -7.94 -9.45 -6.13
N SER A 152 -7.45 -10.27 -5.19
CA SER A 152 -6.11 -10.84 -5.19
C SER A 152 -5.77 -11.54 -6.51
N GLN A 153 -6.65 -12.41 -6.99
CA GLN A 153 -6.46 -13.13 -8.25
C GLN A 153 -6.37 -12.19 -9.46
N ARG A 154 -7.19 -11.14 -9.50
CA ARG A 154 -7.13 -10.11 -10.55
C ARG A 154 -5.80 -9.36 -10.52
N MET A 155 -5.33 -8.96 -9.36
CA MET A 155 -4.05 -8.27 -9.21
C MET A 155 -2.88 -9.13 -9.72
N GLN A 156 -2.84 -10.42 -9.33
CA GLN A 156 -1.80 -11.35 -9.77
C GLN A 156 -1.81 -11.59 -11.28
N SER A 157 -2.96 -11.48 -11.95
CA SER A 157 -3.02 -11.64 -13.40
C SER A 157 -2.39 -10.49 -14.19
N LEU A 158 -2.17 -9.33 -13.54
CA LEU A 158 -1.57 -8.17 -14.17
C LEU A 158 -0.04 -8.31 -14.33
N ILE A 159 0.62 -8.94 -13.34
CA ILE A 159 2.09 -8.96 -13.25
C ILE A 159 2.59 -10.41 -13.29
N ASP A 160 3.17 -10.80 -14.42
CA ASP A 160 3.70 -12.13 -14.64
C ASP A 160 5.20 -12.30 -14.28
N GLY A 161 5.89 -11.22 -13.95
CA GLY A 161 7.31 -11.20 -13.59
C GLY A 161 8.29 -11.27 -14.77
N TYR A 162 7.82 -11.40 -16.02
CA TYR A 162 8.68 -11.54 -17.19
C TYR A 162 8.95 -10.23 -17.95
N GLY A 163 8.59 -9.07 -17.41
CA GLY A 163 8.74 -7.77 -18.06
C GLY A 163 10.19 -7.48 -18.52
N ALA A 164 11.17 -7.67 -17.63
CA ALA A 164 12.57 -7.44 -17.96
C ALA A 164 13.07 -8.37 -19.08
N ARG A 165 12.63 -9.63 -19.08
CA ARG A 165 12.97 -10.59 -20.12
C ARG A 165 12.41 -10.15 -21.48
N ARG A 166 11.15 -9.74 -21.54
CA ARG A 166 10.54 -9.23 -22.79
C ARG A 166 11.27 -8.02 -23.35
N ILE A 167 11.70 -7.10 -22.47
CA ILE A 167 12.50 -5.93 -22.89
C ILE A 167 13.85 -6.38 -23.47
N ALA A 168 14.55 -7.30 -22.81
CA ALA A 168 15.84 -7.82 -23.29
C ALA A 168 15.70 -8.52 -24.64
N GLU A 169 14.71 -9.38 -24.80
CA GLU A 169 14.41 -10.06 -26.07
C GLU A 169 14.10 -9.04 -27.18
N TYR A 170 13.30 -8.01 -26.89
CA TYR A 170 12.99 -6.95 -27.87
C TYR A 170 14.25 -6.20 -28.33
N ILE A 171 15.15 -5.82 -27.38
CA ILE A 171 16.40 -5.13 -27.72
C ILE A 171 17.29 -6.00 -28.57
N MET A 172 17.45 -7.29 -28.24
CA MET A 172 18.28 -8.21 -28.99
C MET A 172 17.80 -8.37 -30.46
N HIS A 173 16.49 -8.49 -30.66
CA HIS A 173 15.92 -8.58 -32.03
C HIS A 173 16.10 -7.29 -32.84
N GLN A 174 16.21 -6.12 -32.22
CA GLN A 174 16.46 -4.85 -32.94
C GLN A 174 17.94 -4.66 -33.33
N THR A 175 18.84 -5.39 -32.68
CA THR A 175 20.30 -5.30 -32.98
C THR A 175 20.77 -6.28 -34.05
N GLU A 176 19.92 -7.23 -34.47
CA GLU A 176 20.23 -8.22 -35.52
C GLU A 176 19.71 -7.82 -36.93
N GLY A 177 19.10 -6.66 -37.09
CA GLY A 177 18.61 -6.09 -38.37
C GLY A 177 19.36 -4.83 -38.74
#